data_fc5c0a8c95d55e7b41bde861e2d6b4d4
#
_entry.id   fc5c0a8c95d55e7b41bde861e2d6b4d4
#
_cell.length_a   1.000
_cell.length_b   1.000
_cell.length_c   1.000
_cell.angle_alpha   90.00
_cell.angle_beta   90.00
_cell.angle_gamma   90.00
#
_symmetry.space_group_name_H-M   'P 1'
#
loop_
_entity.id
_entity.type
_entity.pdbx_description
1 polymer ?
#
loop_
_entity_poly.entity_id
_entity_poly.type
_entity_poly.pdbx_seq_one_letter_code
_entity_poly.pdbx_strand_id
1 'polypeptide(L)'
;MEENRPRRSRPEMGTPEYEEWRKCMLERRKKRLQRERRNRLIAIGAVILLVAGGISAGVTAFKEKNTAVSQQKKSASATKESNKTENQKNSQDESSKQNVLTEAAASEETVSGDTLAKADFLAQQYNYDKAIDLLKNDPDYGSSQKMQNAVKKYEETKATCTAWPLEEVTHVFYHILIKDTSKAFDGDYKEADYNQVMTTIDEFNKITQTMYEKGYVMVSIKDMAKVDENGNITEGEILLPPGKTPFVLSQDDVCYYHYMDGDGFATKLVLDEEGKVRNEYVEDDGSVSVGDYDMVPLIDRFVEQHPDFSYRGARGIVALTGYNGILGYRTDESYETRPADLDANKVQWLEEHPDFSLEKERTAAKKVADAMKAEGWEFASHTWGHQNVGQISLEKLQSDTEKFKKNVDPLIGGTDIIIFAFGTDLTNAADYSGDKFEYLKGQGYNYYCNVDSSQYFVQIRDRYFRQGRRNLDGYRMYYNPELLEDLFNAKEVFDSARPTPVPPMG
;
A
#
# COMPACT_ATOMS: atom_id res chain seq x y z
N MET A 1 -32.28 -4.21 34.16
CA MET A 1 -32.06 -2.78 34.36
C MET A 1 -30.56 -2.60 34.65
N GLU A 2 -29.76 -2.45 33.61
CA GLU A 2 -28.34 -2.10 33.75
C GLU A 2 -28.24 -0.57 33.67
N GLU A 3 -27.73 0.00 34.75
CA GLU A 3 -27.57 1.44 34.93
C GLU A 3 -26.60 2.00 33.88
N ASN A 4 -27.09 2.94 33.13
CA ASN A 4 -26.35 3.81 32.23
C ASN A 4 -25.37 4.66 33.07
N ARG A 5 -24.15 4.18 33.30
CA ARG A 5 -23.10 4.98 33.94
C ARG A 5 -22.51 5.95 32.91
N PRO A 6 -22.47 7.25 33.18
CA PRO A 6 -21.87 8.22 32.28
C PRO A 6 -20.40 7.86 32.04
N ARG A 7 -19.98 7.86 30.76
CA ARG A 7 -18.58 7.70 30.37
C ARG A 7 -17.77 8.83 31.04
N ARG A 8 -16.84 8.45 31.91
CA ARG A 8 -15.92 9.45 32.51
C ARG A 8 -15.02 9.96 31.39
N SER A 9 -15.00 11.26 31.17
CA SER A 9 -14.03 11.92 30.30
C SER A 9 -12.61 11.59 30.73
N ARG A 10 -11.69 11.48 29.76
CA ARG A 10 -10.27 11.27 30.02
C ARG A 10 -9.73 12.40 30.88
N PRO A 11 -9.02 12.12 32.00
CA PRO A 11 -8.39 13.14 32.80
C PRO A 11 -7.30 13.89 31.99
N GLU A 12 -7.00 15.11 32.39
CA GLU A 12 -5.98 15.96 31.74
C GLU A 12 -4.57 15.37 31.96
N MET A 13 -3.78 15.26 30.89
CA MET A 13 -2.42 14.72 30.93
C MET A 13 -1.54 15.44 31.94
N GLY A 14 -0.72 14.69 32.70
CA GLY A 14 0.18 15.22 33.72
C GLY A 14 -0.46 15.35 35.09
N THR A 15 -1.73 14.98 35.27
CA THR A 15 -2.38 14.95 36.58
C THR A 15 -2.26 13.58 37.25
N PRO A 16 -2.26 13.52 38.60
CA PRO A 16 -2.31 12.23 39.33
C PRO A 16 -3.46 11.34 38.90
N GLU A 17 -4.61 11.93 38.59
CA GLU A 17 -5.82 11.24 38.10
C GLU A 17 -5.58 10.58 36.74
N TYR A 18 -4.75 11.17 35.87
CA TYR A 18 -4.36 10.62 34.58
C TYR A 18 -3.46 9.37 34.77
N GLU A 19 -2.52 9.41 35.70
CA GLU A 19 -1.65 8.25 36.00
C GLU A 19 -2.43 7.08 36.61
N GLU A 20 -3.40 7.36 37.49
CA GLU A 20 -4.31 6.31 38.01
C GLU A 20 -5.21 5.73 36.91
N TRP A 21 -5.75 6.60 36.05
CA TRP A 21 -6.55 6.16 34.91
C TRP A 21 -5.73 5.27 33.98
N ARG A 22 -4.49 5.68 33.64
CA ARG A 22 -3.53 4.92 32.82
C ARG A 22 -3.20 3.55 33.42
N LYS A 23 -2.90 3.47 34.69
CA LYS A 23 -2.67 2.19 35.40
C LYS A 23 -3.90 1.29 35.35
N CYS A 24 -5.07 1.87 35.55
CA CYS A 24 -6.32 1.11 35.50
C CYS A 24 -6.59 0.54 34.07
N MET A 25 -6.28 1.30 33.03
CA MET A 25 -6.42 0.86 31.64
C MET A 25 -5.43 -0.26 31.28
N LEU A 26 -4.16 -0.15 31.71
CA LEU A 26 -3.15 -1.20 31.51
C LEU A 26 -3.53 -2.50 32.25
N GLU A 27 -4.09 -2.41 33.45
CA GLU A 27 -4.57 -3.60 34.17
C GLU A 27 -5.81 -4.23 33.51
N ARG A 28 -6.70 -3.41 32.95
CA ARG A 28 -7.85 -3.91 32.18
C ARG A 28 -7.37 -4.65 30.94
N ARG A 29 -6.38 -4.09 30.22
CA ARG A 29 -5.75 -4.72 29.03
C ARG A 29 -5.13 -6.08 29.41
N LYS A 30 -4.34 -6.16 30.49
CA LYS A 30 -3.76 -7.43 30.97
C LYS A 30 -4.84 -8.48 31.31
N LYS A 31 -5.90 -8.08 32.02
CA LYS A 31 -7.01 -8.99 32.38
C LYS A 31 -7.78 -9.47 31.15
N ARG A 32 -7.91 -8.61 30.13
CA ARG A 32 -8.56 -8.93 28.88
C ARG A 32 -7.74 -9.94 28.06
N LEU A 33 -6.45 -9.70 27.85
CA LEU A 33 -5.54 -10.63 27.18
C LEU A 33 -5.54 -12.02 27.86
N GLN A 34 -5.57 -12.07 29.19
CA GLN A 34 -5.69 -13.32 29.94
C GLN A 34 -7.05 -14.02 29.71
N ARG A 35 -8.15 -13.25 29.60
CA ARG A 35 -9.48 -13.78 29.32
C ARG A 35 -9.57 -14.34 27.91
N GLU A 36 -8.96 -13.67 26.95
CA GLU A 36 -8.91 -14.11 25.55
C GLU A 36 -8.05 -15.34 25.34
N ARG A 37 -6.84 -15.41 25.96
CA ARG A 37 -6.03 -16.64 25.97
C ARG A 37 -6.85 -17.82 26.52
N ARG A 38 -7.58 -17.61 27.60
CA ARG A 38 -8.45 -18.64 28.17
C ARG A 38 -9.59 -19.02 27.21
N ASN A 39 -10.23 -18.03 26.56
CA ASN A 39 -11.33 -18.30 25.63
C ASN A 39 -10.82 -18.99 24.34
N ARG A 40 -9.64 -18.65 23.84
CA ARG A 40 -8.99 -19.36 22.72
C ARG A 40 -8.66 -20.81 23.09
N LEU A 41 -8.14 -21.06 24.28
CA LEU A 41 -7.88 -22.41 24.75
C LEU A 41 -9.18 -23.24 24.89
N ILE A 42 -10.27 -22.63 25.34
CA ILE A 42 -11.59 -23.26 25.40
C ILE A 42 -12.12 -23.57 24.01
N ALA A 43 -11.99 -22.62 23.08
CA ALA A 43 -12.42 -22.79 21.67
C ALA A 43 -11.61 -23.90 20.97
N ILE A 44 -10.28 -23.94 21.15
CA ILE A 44 -9.42 -25.01 20.62
C ILE A 44 -9.82 -26.37 21.26
N GLY A 45 -10.06 -26.42 22.56
CA GLY A 45 -10.56 -27.63 23.23
C GLY A 45 -11.90 -28.09 22.67
N ALA A 46 -12.83 -27.19 22.42
CA ALA A 46 -14.12 -27.48 21.79
C ALA A 46 -14.00 -28.05 20.38
N VAL A 47 -13.11 -27.44 19.56
CA VAL A 47 -12.81 -27.91 18.19
C VAL A 47 -12.18 -29.30 18.22
N ILE A 48 -11.24 -29.55 19.11
CA ILE A 48 -10.62 -30.88 19.28
C ILE A 48 -11.69 -31.93 19.69
N LEU A 49 -12.61 -31.58 20.57
CA LEU A 49 -13.72 -32.47 20.97
C LEU A 49 -14.70 -32.74 19.82
N LEU A 50 -15.01 -31.72 19.00
CA LEU A 50 -15.85 -31.88 17.81
C LEU A 50 -15.17 -32.73 16.73
N VAL A 51 -13.86 -32.57 16.52
CA VAL A 51 -13.10 -33.38 15.56
C VAL A 51 -12.99 -34.84 16.09
N ALA A 52 -12.71 -35.06 17.37
CA ALA A 52 -12.67 -36.37 17.96
C ALA A 52 -14.05 -37.07 17.94
N GLY A 53 -15.13 -36.32 18.23
CA GLY A 53 -16.51 -36.79 18.10
C GLY A 53 -16.91 -37.10 16.66
N GLY A 54 -16.51 -36.29 15.70
CA GLY A 54 -16.71 -36.48 14.26
C GLY A 54 -15.98 -37.71 13.73
N ILE A 55 -14.75 -37.95 14.16
CA ILE A 55 -13.97 -39.15 13.80
C ILE A 55 -14.62 -40.41 14.36
N SER A 56 -15.14 -40.42 15.61
CA SER A 56 -15.80 -41.56 16.19
C SER A 56 -17.14 -41.89 15.47
N ALA A 57 -17.92 -40.87 15.10
CA ALA A 57 -19.14 -41.02 14.32
C ALA A 57 -18.86 -41.48 12.87
N GLY A 58 -17.76 -41.00 12.28
CA GLY A 58 -17.31 -41.42 10.92
C GLY A 58 -16.84 -42.87 10.88
N VAL A 59 -16.16 -43.34 11.93
CA VAL A 59 -15.70 -44.74 12.02
C VAL A 59 -16.87 -45.73 12.24
N THR A 60 -17.92 -45.35 12.98
CA THR A 60 -19.13 -46.18 13.10
C THR A 60 -19.94 -46.23 11.81
N ALA A 61 -20.12 -45.10 11.12
CA ALA A 61 -20.79 -45.03 9.80
C ALA A 61 -20.02 -45.79 8.72
N PHE A 62 -18.68 -45.81 8.78
CA PHE A 62 -17.85 -46.55 7.82
C PHE A 62 -17.88 -48.05 8.07
N LYS A 63 -18.05 -48.51 9.31
CA LYS A 63 -18.23 -49.93 9.66
C LYS A 63 -19.57 -50.46 9.20
N GLU A 64 -20.65 -49.71 9.27
CA GLU A 64 -21.98 -50.12 8.78
C GLU A 64 -22.06 -50.15 7.25
N LYS A 65 -21.38 -49.22 6.53
CA LYS A 65 -21.35 -49.24 5.06
C LYS A 65 -20.52 -50.39 4.47
N ASN A 66 -19.44 -50.80 5.13
CA ASN A 66 -18.60 -51.90 4.62
C ASN A 66 -19.21 -53.31 4.84
N THR A 67 -20.23 -53.44 5.66
CA THR A 67 -20.94 -54.72 5.79
C THR A 67 -22.00 -54.94 4.71
N ALA A 68 -22.40 -53.87 3.98
CA ALA A 68 -23.41 -53.91 2.93
C ALA A 68 -22.87 -54.07 1.50
N VAL A 69 -21.52 -53.92 1.27
CA VAL A 69 -20.90 -53.92 -0.08
C VAL A 69 -20.10 -55.19 -0.41
N SER A 70 -20.07 -56.20 0.50
CA SER A 70 -19.29 -57.44 0.25
C SER A 70 -20.04 -58.55 -0.52
N GLN A 71 -21.19 -58.24 -1.13
CA GLN A 71 -21.95 -59.26 -1.93
C GLN A 71 -22.32 -58.80 -3.32
N GLN A 72 -21.45 -58.16 -4.07
CA GLN A 72 -21.59 -58.12 -5.54
C GLN A 72 -20.33 -57.61 -6.21
N LYS A 73 -19.48 -58.46 -6.71
CA LYS A 73 -18.90 -58.61 -8.03
C LYS A 73 -17.57 -59.34 -8.01
N LYS A 74 -17.67 -60.62 -8.28
CA LYS A 74 -16.60 -61.37 -8.96
C LYS A 74 -16.89 -61.21 -10.47
N SER A 75 -15.93 -60.73 -11.24
CA SER A 75 -15.47 -61.33 -12.50
C SER A 75 -14.74 -60.29 -13.41
N ALA A 76 -13.73 -60.84 -14.05
CA ALA A 76 -12.96 -60.39 -15.21
C ALA A 76 -11.78 -59.42 -14.86
N SER A 77 -10.57 -59.94 -14.69
CA SER A 77 -9.62 -60.58 -15.58
C SER A 77 -8.86 -59.62 -16.47
N ALA A 78 -7.60 -59.45 -16.09
CA ALA A 78 -6.33 -59.76 -16.76
C ALA A 78 -5.97 -58.80 -17.94
N THR A 79 -4.82 -58.28 -18.13
CA THR A 79 -3.50 -58.82 -18.32
C THR A 79 -2.51 -57.71 -18.69
N LYS A 80 -1.38 -57.72 -18.21
CA LYS A 80 0.07 -57.79 -18.46
C LYS A 80 0.80 -56.45 -18.50
N GLU A 81 1.76 -56.32 -17.64
CA GLU A 81 3.23 -56.60 -17.73
C GLU A 81 3.92 -55.97 -18.97
N SER A 82 5.03 -55.33 -18.92
CA SER A 82 6.29 -55.24 -18.19
C SER A 82 7.32 -54.67 -19.18
N ASN A 83 8.29 -53.94 -18.92
CA ASN A 83 9.63 -54.27 -18.58
C ASN A 83 10.62 -53.07 -18.57
N LYS A 84 11.49 -53.15 -17.61
CA LYS A 84 12.78 -52.53 -17.41
C LYS A 84 13.77 -52.81 -18.58
N THR A 85 14.76 -51.92 -18.84
CA THR A 85 16.16 -52.18 -18.49
C THR A 85 17.10 -51.10 -19.05
N GLU A 86 18.05 -50.71 -18.18
CA GLU A 86 19.35 -50.12 -18.35
C GLU A 86 20.15 -50.49 -19.59
N ASN A 87 21.01 -49.59 -20.11
CA ASN A 87 22.47 -49.71 -19.93
C ASN A 87 23.32 -48.59 -20.59
N GLN A 88 24.35 -48.30 -19.92
CA GLN A 88 25.51 -47.45 -20.10
C GLN A 88 26.36 -47.70 -21.35
N LYS A 89 27.10 -46.65 -21.71
CA LYS A 89 28.55 -46.47 -21.89
C LYS A 89 29.05 -46.06 -23.28
N ASN A 90 29.80 -44.96 -23.19
CA ASN A 90 31.06 -44.56 -23.84
C ASN A 90 31.11 -44.38 -25.36
N SER A 91 31.48 -43.16 -25.77
CA SER A 91 32.84 -42.87 -26.31
C SER A 91 33.08 -41.38 -26.50
N GLN A 92 34.28 -40.99 -26.13
CA GLN A 92 34.86 -39.67 -26.25
C GLN A 92 35.27 -39.35 -27.69
N ASP A 93 35.43 -38.02 -27.87
CA ASP A 93 36.30 -37.35 -28.83
C ASP A 93 35.71 -37.08 -30.23
N GLU A 94 35.46 -35.84 -30.37
CA GLU A 94 35.68 -34.89 -31.48
C GLU A 94 34.71 -33.73 -31.39
N SER A 95 35.11 -32.61 -30.76
CA SER A 95 34.51 -31.30 -31.04
C SER A 95 35.14 -30.18 -30.23
N SER A 96 36.32 -29.75 -30.59
CA SER A 96 36.90 -28.51 -30.05
C SER A 96 36.85 -27.30 -31.00
N LYS A 97 36.00 -27.37 -32.02
CA LYS A 97 35.77 -26.24 -32.97
C LYS A 97 34.34 -25.78 -33.13
N GLN A 98 33.38 -26.41 -32.44
CA GLN A 98 31.96 -26.02 -32.51
C GLN A 98 31.48 -25.21 -31.28
N ASN A 99 32.27 -25.21 -30.18
CA ASN A 99 31.87 -24.55 -28.92
C ASN A 99 32.12 -23.03 -28.90
N VAL A 100 32.97 -22.49 -29.78
CA VAL A 100 33.25 -21.04 -29.80
C VAL A 100 32.15 -20.26 -30.53
N LEU A 101 31.53 -20.87 -31.54
CA LEU A 101 30.40 -20.23 -32.26
C LEU A 101 29.06 -20.36 -31.52
N THR A 102 28.90 -21.42 -30.70
CA THR A 102 27.71 -21.63 -29.88
C THR A 102 27.70 -20.77 -28.60
N GLU A 103 28.87 -20.49 -27.99
CA GLU A 103 28.97 -19.56 -26.83
C GLU A 103 28.78 -18.10 -27.26
N ALA A 104 29.28 -17.70 -28.42
CA ALA A 104 29.03 -16.35 -28.95
C ALA A 104 27.55 -16.17 -29.32
N ALA A 105 26.91 -17.14 -29.99
CA ALA A 105 25.49 -17.10 -30.31
C ALA A 105 24.59 -17.19 -29.08
N ALA A 106 24.98 -17.99 -28.06
CA ALA A 106 24.25 -18.06 -26.79
C ALA A 106 24.39 -16.79 -25.96
N SER A 107 25.55 -16.10 -25.99
CA SER A 107 25.75 -14.81 -25.31
C SER A 107 25.03 -13.69 -26.02
N GLU A 108 24.99 -13.67 -27.34
CA GLU A 108 24.22 -12.69 -28.13
C GLU A 108 22.70 -12.92 -27.98
N GLU A 109 22.23 -14.18 -27.94
CA GLU A 109 20.82 -14.49 -27.75
C GLU A 109 20.35 -14.16 -26.31
N THR A 110 21.21 -14.26 -25.29
CA THR A 110 20.89 -13.85 -23.90
C THR A 110 20.88 -12.35 -23.75
N VAL A 111 21.79 -11.59 -24.34
CA VAL A 111 21.82 -10.12 -24.29
C VAL A 111 20.64 -9.54 -25.08
N SER A 112 20.39 -10.04 -26.29
CA SER A 112 19.23 -9.65 -27.11
C SER A 112 17.89 -10.02 -26.45
N GLY A 113 17.84 -11.17 -25.74
CA GLY A 113 16.69 -11.58 -24.94
C GLY A 113 16.39 -10.66 -23.75
N ASP A 114 17.42 -10.12 -23.10
CA ASP A 114 17.27 -9.17 -21.98
C ASP A 114 16.74 -7.81 -22.47
N THR A 115 17.22 -7.28 -23.60
CA THR A 115 16.73 -6.02 -24.18
C THR A 115 15.27 -6.13 -24.62
N LEU A 116 14.88 -7.27 -25.24
CA LEU A 116 13.50 -7.52 -25.65
C LEU A 116 12.58 -7.62 -24.44
N ALA A 117 12.99 -8.34 -23.37
CA ALA A 117 12.19 -8.46 -22.16
C ALA A 117 11.97 -7.11 -21.46
N LYS A 118 13.00 -6.25 -21.43
CA LYS A 118 12.88 -4.87 -20.92
C LYS A 118 11.95 -4.03 -21.75
N ALA A 119 12.00 -4.15 -23.07
CA ALA A 119 11.09 -3.44 -23.96
C ALA A 119 9.64 -3.92 -23.82
N ASP A 120 9.42 -5.25 -23.71
CA ASP A 120 8.11 -5.82 -23.45
C ASP A 120 7.53 -5.31 -22.12
N PHE A 121 8.33 -5.22 -21.06
CA PHE A 121 7.91 -4.66 -19.77
C PHE A 121 7.52 -3.18 -19.89
N LEU A 122 8.31 -2.36 -20.58
CA LEU A 122 7.96 -0.96 -20.84
C LEU A 122 6.67 -0.81 -21.65
N ALA A 123 6.48 -1.66 -22.67
CA ALA A 123 5.28 -1.66 -23.50
C ALA A 123 4.03 -2.10 -22.72
N GLN A 124 4.17 -3.08 -21.81
CA GLN A 124 3.08 -3.46 -20.90
C GLN A 124 2.66 -2.29 -20.02
N GLN A 125 3.60 -1.44 -19.62
CA GLN A 125 3.34 -0.20 -18.87
C GLN A 125 2.96 0.99 -19.76
N TYR A 126 2.50 0.76 -20.98
CA TYR A 126 2.10 1.82 -21.96
C TYR A 126 3.23 2.77 -22.36
N ASN A 127 4.48 2.46 -22.05
CA ASN A 127 5.64 3.27 -22.40
C ASN A 127 6.19 2.88 -23.77
N TYR A 128 5.33 2.91 -24.78
CA TYR A 128 5.63 2.40 -26.12
C TYR A 128 6.81 3.13 -26.76
N ASP A 129 6.93 4.44 -26.60
CA ASP A 129 8.04 5.21 -27.17
C ASP A 129 9.38 4.73 -26.64
N LYS A 130 9.52 4.61 -25.32
CA LYS A 130 10.76 4.09 -24.73
C LYS A 130 11.03 2.64 -25.11
N ALA A 131 10.00 1.81 -25.22
CA ALA A 131 10.14 0.40 -25.64
C ALA A 131 10.65 0.31 -27.09
N ILE A 132 10.08 1.10 -27.98
CA ILE A 132 10.47 1.19 -29.39
C ILE A 132 11.90 1.73 -29.52
N ASP A 133 12.22 2.81 -28.83
CA ASP A 133 13.56 3.42 -28.86
C ASP A 133 14.61 2.45 -28.29
N LEU A 134 14.30 1.72 -27.21
CA LEU A 134 15.19 0.74 -26.62
C LEU A 134 15.56 -0.35 -27.64
N LEU A 135 14.59 -0.89 -28.38
CA LEU A 135 14.83 -1.91 -29.38
C LEU A 135 15.51 -1.36 -30.63
N LYS A 136 15.09 -0.19 -31.14
CA LYS A 136 15.70 0.41 -32.35
C LYS A 136 17.15 0.83 -32.16
N ASN A 137 17.55 1.11 -30.91
CA ASN A 137 18.93 1.45 -30.56
C ASN A 137 19.79 0.22 -30.22
N ASP A 138 19.21 -0.98 -30.15
CA ASP A 138 19.96 -2.20 -29.91
C ASP A 138 20.78 -2.57 -31.17
N PRO A 139 22.09 -2.88 -31.03
CA PRO A 139 22.95 -3.22 -32.17
C PRO A 139 22.41 -4.36 -33.05
N ASP A 140 21.66 -5.30 -32.45
CA ASP A 140 21.14 -6.47 -33.13
C ASP A 140 19.76 -6.24 -33.79
N TYR A 141 19.17 -5.06 -33.63
CA TYR A 141 17.83 -4.75 -34.16
C TYR A 141 17.71 -5.06 -35.64
N GLY A 142 18.74 -4.70 -36.44
CA GLY A 142 18.75 -4.92 -37.88
C GLY A 142 18.68 -6.39 -38.32
N SER A 143 19.19 -7.29 -37.48
CA SER A 143 19.25 -8.74 -37.70
C SER A 143 18.18 -9.52 -36.96
N SER A 144 17.56 -8.93 -35.91
CA SER A 144 16.58 -9.59 -35.04
C SER A 144 15.15 -9.40 -35.52
N GLN A 145 14.60 -10.39 -36.20
CA GLN A 145 13.19 -10.40 -36.58
C GLN A 145 12.25 -10.32 -35.38
N LYS A 146 12.66 -10.86 -34.20
CA LYS A 146 11.88 -10.78 -32.95
C LYS A 146 11.69 -9.34 -32.50
N MET A 147 12.78 -8.54 -32.46
CA MET A 147 12.73 -7.13 -32.09
C MET A 147 11.92 -6.29 -33.08
N GLN A 148 12.10 -6.54 -34.38
CA GLN A 148 11.34 -5.82 -35.43
C GLN A 148 9.84 -6.12 -35.31
N ASN A 149 9.45 -7.36 -35.04
CA ASN A 149 8.05 -7.74 -34.82
C ASN A 149 7.49 -7.09 -33.53
N ALA A 150 8.28 -7.01 -32.44
CA ALA A 150 7.88 -6.35 -31.21
C ALA A 150 7.65 -4.85 -31.45
N VAL A 151 8.57 -4.16 -32.11
CA VAL A 151 8.41 -2.73 -32.47
C VAL A 151 7.12 -2.51 -33.27
N LYS A 152 6.87 -3.33 -34.30
CA LYS A 152 5.64 -3.23 -35.08
C LYS A 152 4.40 -3.40 -34.20
N LYS A 153 4.38 -4.40 -33.32
CA LYS A 153 3.27 -4.64 -32.36
C LYS A 153 3.07 -3.41 -31.46
N TYR A 154 4.17 -2.82 -30.92
CA TYR A 154 4.06 -1.65 -30.05
C TYR A 154 3.53 -0.42 -30.81
N GLU A 155 3.99 -0.18 -32.05
CA GLU A 155 3.50 0.88 -32.91
C GLU A 155 1.99 0.69 -33.22
N GLU A 156 1.57 -0.52 -33.56
CA GLU A 156 0.17 -0.86 -33.80
C GLU A 156 -0.69 -0.65 -32.54
N THR A 157 -0.23 -1.08 -31.36
CA THR A 157 -0.97 -0.89 -30.10
C THR A 157 -1.01 0.59 -29.73
N LYS A 158 0.12 1.31 -29.83
CA LYS A 158 0.18 2.76 -29.58
C LYS A 158 -0.82 3.53 -30.45
N ALA A 159 -0.98 3.13 -31.71
CA ALA A 159 -1.93 3.77 -32.62
C ALA A 159 -3.40 3.61 -32.22
N THR A 160 -3.73 2.67 -31.33
CA THR A 160 -5.08 2.54 -30.76
C THR A 160 -5.33 3.39 -29.53
N CYS A 161 -4.26 3.94 -28.94
CA CYS A 161 -4.37 4.74 -27.72
C CYS A 161 -4.99 6.10 -28.02
N THR A 162 -5.86 6.55 -27.14
CA THR A 162 -6.49 7.87 -27.18
C THR A 162 -6.21 8.63 -25.91
N ALA A 163 -6.19 9.97 -26.00
CA ALA A 163 -6.06 10.82 -24.82
C ALA A 163 -7.29 10.69 -23.95
N TRP A 164 -7.07 10.44 -22.66
CA TRP A 164 -8.13 10.38 -21.67
C TRP A 164 -8.50 11.81 -21.21
N PRO A 165 -9.80 12.12 -21.02
CA PRO A 165 -10.22 13.38 -20.45
C PRO A 165 -9.66 13.55 -19.02
N LEU A 166 -8.79 14.53 -18.80
CA LEU A 166 -8.09 14.66 -17.50
C LEU A 166 -9.03 14.98 -16.34
N GLU A 167 -10.15 15.64 -16.64
CA GLU A 167 -11.23 15.92 -15.68
C GLU A 167 -11.98 14.64 -15.23
N GLU A 168 -11.86 13.54 -15.95
CA GLU A 168 -12.46 12.24 -15.65
C GLU A 168 -11.45 11.24 -15.05
N VAL A 169 -10.40 11.72 -14.39
CA VAL A 169 -9.46 10.88 -13.64
C VAL A 169 -9.81 10.94 -12.16
N THR A 170 -10.24 9.81 -11.60
CA THR A 170 -10.52 9.69 -10.17
C THR A 170 -9.23 9.59 -9.36
N HIS A 171 -9.23 10.10 -8.13
CA HIS A 171 -8.16 9.92 -7.17
C HIS A 171 -8.71 9.20 -5.94
N VAL A 172 -8.15 8.05 -5.61
CA VAL A 172 -8.57 7.25 -4.45
C VAL A 172 -7.47 7.20 -3.42
N PHE A 173 -7.84 7.08 -2.14
CA PHE A 173 -6.85 7.01 -1.08
C PHE A 173 -7.23 6.07 0.05
N TYR A 174 -6.17 5.61 0.75
CA TYR A 174 -6.23 4.80 1.95
C TYR A 174 -5.43 5.48 3.08
N HIS A 175 -5.66 5.03 4.31
CA HIS A 175 -4.70 5.16 5.41
C HIS A 175 -3.88 3.87 5.54
N ILE A 176 -3.06 3.76 6.59
CA ILE A 176 -2.28 2.54 6.89
C ILE A 176 -3.23 1.35 7.02
N LEU A 177 -2.88 0.22 6.38
CA LEU A 177 -3.75 -0.95 6.33
C LEU A 177 -3.70 -1.78 7.61
N ILE A 178 -4.84 -2.35 7.98
CA ILE A 178 -4.95 -3.30 9.08
C ILE A 178 -4.47 -4.68 8.61
N LYS A 179 -3.36 -5.17 9.18
CA LYS A 179 -2.85 -6.53 8.95
C LYS A 179 -3.57 -7.54 9.85
N ASP A 180 -3.78 -7.21 11.12
CA ASP A 180 -4.42 -8.11 12.10
C ASP A 180 -5.70 -7.49 12.64
N THR A 181 -6.82 -7.88 12.06
CA THR A 181 -8.15 -7.41 12.44
C THR A 181 -8.53 -7.78 13.87
N SER A 182 -7.96 -8.85 14.44
CA SER A 182 -8.23 -9.25 15.83
C SER A 182 -7.61 -8.31 16.86
N LYS A 183 -6.59 -7.54 16.46
CA LYS A 183 -5.95 -6.53 17.30
C LYS A 183 -6.56 -5.15 17.07
N ALA A 184 -6.86 -4.79 15.81
CA ALA A 184 -7.45 -3.51 15.47
C ALA A 184 -8.92 -3.40 15.93
N PHE A 185 -9.65 -4.52 15.90
CA PHE A 185 -11.07 -4.61 16.31
C PHE A 185 -11.22 -5.37 17.61
N ASP A 186 -10.47 -4.98 18.62
CA ASP A 186 -10.40 -5.64 19.89
C ASP A 186 -11.38 -5.06 20.95
N GLY A 187 -12.21 -4.08 20.59
CA GLY A 187 -13.20 -3.39 21.44
C GLY A 187 -12.57 -2.34 22.36
N ASP A 188 -11.33 -1.94 22.16
CA ASP A 188 -10.74 -0.83 22.88
C ASP A 188 -11.29 0.53 22.36
N TYR A 189 -10.81 1.64 22.93
CA TYR A 189 -11.32 2.97 22.57
C TYR A 189 -10.94 3.44 21.15
N LYS A 190 -9.97 2.78 20.49
CA LYS A 190 -9.51 3.10 19.13
C LYS A 190 -10.23 2.29 18.05
N GLU A 191 -10.84 1.15 18.42
CA GLU A 191 -11.57 0.30 17.48
C GLU A 191 -12.54 1.09 16.60
N ALA A 192 -13.28 2.04 17.22
CA ALA A 192 -14.25 2.85 16.48
C ALA A 192 -13.59 3.67 15.38
N ASP A 193 -12.47 4.33 15.69
CA ASP A 193 -11.73 5.15 14.73
C ASP A 193 -11.11 4.27 13.62
N TYR A 194 -10.48 3.15 13.99
CA TYR A 194 -9.92 2.20 13.01
C TYR A 194 -11.00 1.62 12.09
N ASN A 195 -12.16 1.29 12.65
CA ASN A 195 -13.27 0.76 11.86
C ASN A 195 -13.86 1.78 10.89
N GLN A 196 -13.78 3.07 11.20
CA GLN A 196 -14.24 4.15 10.32
C GLN A 196 -13.26 4.41 9.17
N VAL A 197 -11.98 4.66 9.50
CA VAL A 197 -11.05 5.29 8.54
C VAL A 197 -9.99 4.35 7.97
N MET A 198 -9.78 3.16 8.55
CA MET A 198 -8.79 2.20 8.06
C MET A 198 -9.43 1.13 7.17
N THR A 199 -8.61 0.53 6.31
CA THR A 199 -8.97 -0.58 5.41
C THR A 199 -8.18 -1.81 5.82
N THR A 200 -8.78 -3.01 5.77
CA THR A 200 -8.03 -4.25 6.01
C THR A 200 -7.22 -4.65 4.77
N ILE A 201 -6.15 -5.42 4.95
CA ILE A 201 -5.38 -5.96 3.81
C ILE A 201 -6.26 -6.83 2.92
N ASP A 202 -7.22 -7.57 3.49
CA ASP A 202 -8.15 -8.39 2.71
C ASP A 202 -9.05 -7.54 1.80
N GLU A 203 -9.60 -6.44 2.34
CA GLU A 203 -10.37 -5.47 1.56
C GLU A 203 -9.52 -4.81 0.48
N PHE A 204 -8.33 -4.33 0.83
CA PHE A 204 -7.41 -3.70 -0.10
C PHE A 204 -7.07 -4.62 -1.29
N ASN A 205 -6.74 -5.87 -1.03
CA ASN A 205 -6.42 -6.85 -2.07
C ASN A 205 -7.61 -7.11 -2.99
N LYS A 206 -8.82 -7.27 -2.45
CA LYS A 206 -10.05 -7.45 -3.24
C LYS A 206 -10.38 -6.23 -4.08
N ILE A 207 -10.25 -5.03 -3.52
CA ILE A 207 -10.48 -3.76 -4.21
C ILE A 207 -9.48 -3.62 -5.37
N THR A 208 -8.19 -3.81 -5.10
CA THR A 208 -7.12 -3.70 -6.11
C THR A 208 -7.33 -4.68 -7.26
N GLN A 209 -7.63 -5.93 -6.94
CA GLN A 209 -7.93 -6.96 -7.94
C GLN A 209 -9.16 -6.60 -8.78
N THR A 210 -10.24 -6.14 -8.14
CA THR A 210 -11.48 -5.76 -8.85
C THR A 210 -11.26 -4.56 -9.76
N MET A 211 -10.52 -3.54 -9.30
CA MET A 211 -10.17 -2.38 -10.13
C MET A 211 -9.32 -2.79 -11.33
N TYR A 212 -8.34 -3.68 -11.14
CA TYR A 212 -7.54 -4.22 -12.24
C TYR A 212 -8.42 -4.95 -13.27
N GLU A 213 -9.32 -5.84 -12.84
CA GLU A 213 -10.24 -6.57 -13.70
C GLU A 213 -11.21 -5.66 -14.45
N LYS A 214 -11.59 -4.52 -13.88
CA LYS A 214 -12.36 -3.46 -14.54
C LYS A 214 -11.53 -2.60 -15.51
N GLY A 215 -10.22 -2.85 -15.62
CA GLY A 215 -9.33 -2.13 -16.53
C GLY A 215 -8.77 -0.83 -15.98
N TYR A 216 -8.84 -0.59 -14.67
CA TYR A 216 -8.18 0.57 -14.08
C TYR A 216 -6.66 0.50 -14.20
N VAL A 217 -6.03 1.65 -14.45
CA VAL A 217 -4.58 1.82 -14.62
C VAL A 217 -4.11 2.97 -13.76
N MET A 218 -3.16 2.70 -12.88
CA MET A 218 -2.60 3.70 -11.97
C MET A 218 -1.69 4.65 -12.75
N VAL A 219 -1.93 5.97 -12.59
CA VAL A 219 -1.17 7.05 -13.23
C VAL A 219 -0.57 7.98 -12.17
N SER A 220 0.53 8.66 -12.52
CA SER A 220 1.05 9.74 -11.70
C SER A 220 0.16 10.98 -11.83
N ILE A 221 -0.03 11.71 -10.75
CA ILE A 221 -0.68 13.03 -10.77
C ILE A 221 0.08 14.00 -11.70
N LYS A 222 1.39 13.77 -11.89
CA LYS A 222 2.25 14.55 -12.79
C LYS A 222 2.07 14.20 -14.27
N ASP A 223 1.35 13.10 -14.59
CA ASP A 223 0.90 12.85 -15.95
C ASP A 223 -0.35 13.66 -16.32
N MET A 224 -1.11 14.12 -15.33
CA MET A 224 -2.30 14.95 -15.52
C MET A 224 -1.96 16.43 -15.74
N ALA A 225 -0.89 16.91 -15.13
CA ALA A 225 -0.43 18.29 -15.27
C ALA A 225 1.10 18.37 -15.23
N LYS A 226 1.66 19.32 -15.94
CA LYS A 226 3.11 19.56 -16.00
C LYS A 226 3.42 20.94 -15.46
N VAL A 227 4.54 21.06 -14.78
CA VAL A 227 5.07 22.35 -14.28
C VAL A 227 6.18 22.78 -15.22
N ASP A 228 6.08 23.97 -15.78
CA ASP A 228 7.13 24.55 -16.62
C ASP A 228 8.25 25.17 -15.77
N GLU A 229 9.32 25.63 -16.41
CA GLU A 229 10.48 26.29 -15.75
C GLU A 229 10.12 27.60 -15.01
N ASN A 230 8.97 28.18 -15.30
CA ASN A 230 8.46 29.37 -14.63
C ASN A 230 7.50 29.05 -13.48
N GLY A 231 7.22 27.76 -13.24
CA GLY A 231 6.27 27.28 -12.24
C GLY A 231 4.80 27.39 -12.68
N ASN A 232 4.53 27.58 -13.99
CA ASN A 232 3.17 27.53 -14.50
C ASN A 232 2.75 26.08 -14.75
N ILE A 233 1.47 25.84 -14.60
CA ILE A 233 0.85 24.53 -14.83
C ILE A 233 0.28 24.49 -16.26
N THR A 234 0.59 23.40 -16.95
CA THR A 234 -0.01 23.06 -18.25
C THR A 234 -0.65 21.68 -18.16
N GLU A 235 -1.65 21.43 -18.98
CA GLU A 235 -2.26 20.11 -19.07
C GLU A 235 -1.24 19.05 -19.48
N GLY A 236 -1.33 17.89 -18.84
CA GLY A 236 -0.59 16.70 -19.23
C GLY A 236 -1.31 15.91 -20.31
N GLU A 237 -0.88 14.67 -20.52
CA GLU A 237 -1.52 13.76 -21.45
C GLU A 237 -1.40 12.31 -20.95
N ILE A 238 -2.52 11.60 -20.91
CA ILE A 238 -2.59 10.17 -20.58
C ILE A 238 -3.16 9.44 -21.80
N LEU A 239 -2.32 8.65 -22.47
CA LEU A 239 -2.69 7.88 -23.66
C LEU A 239 -2.91 6.42 -23.29
N LEU A 240 -4.13 5.95 -23.36
CA LEU A 240 -4.49 4.57 -23.02
C LEU A 240 -5.25 3.88 -24.17
N PRO A 241 -5.06 2.57 -24.33
CA PRO A 241 -5.85 1.78 -25.28
C PRO A 241 -7.30 1.66 -24.81
N PRO A 242 -8.25 1.31 -25.69
CA PRO A 242 -9.64 1.11 -25.35
C PRO A 242 -9.82 0.10 -24.20
N GLY A 243 -10.76 0.40 -23.27
CA GLY A 243 -11.07 -0.45 -22.13
C GLY A 243 -10.17 -0.26 -20.90
N LYS A 244 -9.27 0.72 -20.92
CA LYS A 244 -8.45 1.11 -19.77
C LYS A 244 -8.90 2.47 -19.23
N THR A 245 -8.91 2.62 -17.90
CA THR A 245 -9.39 3.81 -17.18
C THR A 245 -8.31 4.29 -16.19
N PRO A 246 -7.79 5.50 -16.30
CA PRO A 246 -6.75 5.98 -15.39
C PRO A 246 -7.31 6.37 -14.02
N PHE A 247 -6.51 6.14 -12.98
CA PHE A 247 -6.76 6.63 -11.63
C PHE A 247 -5.47 7.02 -10.92
N VAL A 248 -5.56 7.94 -9.97
CA VAL A 248 -4.47 8.29 -9.06
C VAL A 248 -4.69 7.59 -7.72
N LEU A 249 -3.61 7.09 -7.11
CA LEU A 249 -3.61 6.42 -5.81
C LEU A 249 -2.81 7.24 -4.80
N SER A 250 -3.29 7.35 -3.55
CA SER A 250 -2.49 7.87 -2.45
C SER A 250 -2.73 7.13 -1.14
N GLN A 251 -1.79 7.28 -0.20
CA GLN A 251 -1.90 6.78 1.17
C GLN A 251 -1.53 7.89 2.14
N ASP A 252 -2.41 8.13 3.11
CA ASP A 252 -2.22 9.15 4.12
C ASP A 252 -1.55 8.57 5.37
N ASP A 253 -0.83 9.42 6.10
CA ASP A 253 -0.28 9.13 7.43
C ASP A 253 0.76 8.00 7.50
N VAL A 254 1.56 7.79 6.46
CA VAL A 254 2.57 6.71 6.43
C VAL A 254 3.76 7.05 7.34
N CYS A 255 3.44 7.22 8.61
CA CYS A 255 4.38 7.54 9.70
C CYS A 255 4.41 6.45 10.75
N TYR A 256 3.44 5.53 10.75
CA TYR A 256 3.31 4.45 11.74
C TYR A 256 3.42 5.00 13.16
N TYR A 257 2.36 5.66 13.60
CA TYR A 257 2.33 6.40 14.86
C TYR A 257 2.41 5.48 16.09
N HIS A 258 3.03 5.94 17.16
CA HIS A 258 3.13 5.18 18.42
C HIS A 258 1.79 4.72 18.98
N TYR A 259 0.69 5.46 18.74
CA TYR A 259 -0.62 5.03 19.23
C TYR A 259 -1.16 3.79 18.52
N MET A 260 -0.57 3.42 17.37
CA MET A 260 -0.92 2.22 16.60
C MET A 260 -0.11 0.99 16.99
N ASP A 261 0.93 1.16 17.82
CA ASP A 261 1.82 0.08 18.22
C ASP A 261 1.04 -1.03 18.93
N GLY A 262 1.09 -2.25 18.40
CA GLY A 262 0.40 -3.43 18.92
C GLY A 262 -1.07 -3.59 18.54
N ASP A 263 -1.62 -2.69 17.72
CA ASP A 263 -3.03 -2.70 17.31
C ASP A 263 -3.25 -3.34 15.91
N GLY A 264 -2.32 -4.18 15.47
CA GLY A 264 -2.50 -4.94 14.23
C GLY A 264 -2.01 -4.25 12.96
N PHE A 265 -1.20 -3.21 13.08
CA PHE A 265 -0.59 -2.48 11.97
C PHE A 265 0.90 -2.81 11.84
N ALA A 266 1.46 -2.62 10.64
CA ALA A 266 2.90 -2.59 10.44
C ALA A 266 3.54 -1.49 11.29
N THR A 267 4.85 -1.59 11.55
CA THR A 267 5.58 -0.63 12.39
C THR A 267 6.44 0.33 11.58
N LYS A 268 6.94 -0.10 10.44
CA LYS A 268 7.73 0.72 9.50
C LYS A 268 7.92 0.05 8.16
N LEU A 269 8.39 0.83 7.18
CA LEU A 269 8.91 0.35 5.92
C LEU A 269 10.42 0.06 6.06
N VAL A 270 10.88 -1.04 5.46
CA VAL A 270 12.28 -1.48 5.47
C VAL A 270 12.68 -1.98 4.08
N LEU A 271 13.97 -2.17 3.86
CA LEU A 271 14.48 -2.86 2.67
C LEU A 271 14.82 -4.31 3.04
N ASP A 272 14.37 -5.26 2.21
CA ASP A 272 14.81 -6.64 2.30
C ASP A 272 16.24 -6.83 1.73
N GLU A 273 16.73 -8.06 1.72
CA GLU A 273 18.08 -8.41 1.24
C GLU A 273 18.28 -8.10 -0.26
N GLU A 274 17.20 -8.07 -1.04
CA GLU A 274 17.21 -7.72 -2.46
C GLU A 274 17.03 -6.20 -2.70
N GLY A 275 16.89 -5.40 -1.63
CA GLY A 275 16.67 -3.96 -1.69
C GLY A 275 15.24 -3.57 -2.03
N LYS A 276 14.30 -4.50 -1.96
CA LYS A 276 12.86 -4.23 -2.15
C LYS A 276 12.24 -3.68 -0.88
N VAL A 277 11.27 -2.80 -1.05
CA VAL A 277 10.54 -2.21 0.09
C VAL A 277 9.56 -3.23 0.67
N ARG A 278 9.64 -3.42 1.99
CA ARG A 278 8.78 -4.29 2.80
C ARG A 278 8.34 -3.57 4.06
N ASN A 279 7.51 -4.24 4.87
CA ASN A 279 7.14 -3.76 6.20
C ASN A 279 7.71 -4.65 7.29
N GLU A 280 8.06 -4.06 8.42
CA GLU A 280 8.20 -4.77 9.70
C GLU A 280 6.84 -4.87 10.40
N TYR A 281 6.62 -6.00 11.07
CA TYR A 281 5.49 -6.22 11.94
C TYR A 281 5.93 -6.97 13.21
N VAL A 282 5.45 -6.51 14.36
CA VAL A 282 5.73 -7.16 15.65
C VAL A 282 4.67 -8.21 15.95
N GLU A 283 5.08 -9.48 15.97
CA GLU A 283 4.22 -10.62 16.24
C GLU A 283 3.85 -10.73 17.72
N ASP A 284 2.91 -11.64 18.08
CA ASP A 284 2.40 -11.81 19.45
C ASP A 284 3.47 -12.25 20.47
N ASP A 285 4.51 -12.91 20.01
CA ASP A 285 5.63 -13.37 20.84
C ASP A 285 6.76 -12.33 20.96
N GLY A 286 6.59 -11.16 20.32
CA GLY A 286 7.57 -10.08 20.29
C GLY A 286 8.63 -10.23 19.19
N SER A 287 8.59 -11.28 18.40
CA SER A 287 9.46 -11.40 17.22
C SER A 287 9.03 -10.38 16.13
N VAL A 288 9.97 -10.02 15.28
CA VAL A 288 9.72 -9.12 14.15
C VAL A 288 9.71 -9.94 12.87
N SER A 289 8.61 -9.86 12.13
CA SER A 289 8.49 -10.40 10.78
C SER A 289 8.63 -9.28 9.74
N VAL A 290 9.14 -9.63 8.55
CA VAL A 290 9.26 -8.74 7.41
C VAL A 290 8.42 -9.28 6.26
N GLY A 291 7.56 -8.45 5.67
CA GLY A 291 6.66 -8.88 4.62
C GLY A 291 5.83 -7.74 4.01
N ASP A 292 4.79 -8.10 3.27
CA ASP A 292 3.91 -7.18 2.58
C ASP A 292 2.69 -6.89 3.47
N TYR A 293 2.83 -5.92 4.39
CA TYR A 293 1.84 -5.67 5.45
C TYR A 293 1.18 -4.29 5.36
N ASP A 294 1.45 -3.53 4.28
CA ASP A 294 0.81 -2.25 3.99
C ASP A 294 0.82 -1.96 2.49
N MET A 295 0.19 -0.88 2.07
CA MET A 295 -0.09 -0.54 0.67
C MET A 295 1.17 -0.54 -0.21
N VAL A 296 2.30 0.02 0.26
CA VAL A 296 3.50 0.18 -0.57
C VAL A 296 4.02 -1.16 -1.11
N PRO A 297 4.42 -2.15 -0.29
CA PRO A 297 4.91 -3.42 -0.83
C PRO A 297 3.81 -4.24 -1.52
N LEU A 298 2.54 -4.10 -1.12
CA LEU A 298 1.43 -4.80 -1.77
C LEU A 298 1.22 -4.30 -3.20
N ILE A 299 1.28 -3.00 -3.45
CA ILE A 299 1.18 -2.41 -4.80
C ILE A 299 2.42 -2.77 -5.63
N ASP A 300 3.63 -2.68 -5.07
CA ASP A 300 4.85 -3.04 -5.78
C ASP A 300 4.78 -4.48 -6.29
N ARG A 301 4.39 -5.40 -5.41
CA ARG A 301 4.19 -6.81 -5.77
C ARG A 301 3.07 -7.02 -6.79
N PHE A 302 1.97 -6.29 -6.66
CA PHE A 302 0.87 -6.37 -7.60
C PHE A 302 1.29 -5.92 -9.01
N VAL A 303 2.03 -4.83 -9.11
CA VAL A 303 2.56 -4.34 -10.40
C VAL A 303 3.67 -5.24 -10.97
N GLU A 304 4.47 -5.89 -10.14
CA GLU A 304 5.41 -6.93 -10.61
C GLU A 304 4.66 -8.08 -11.32
N GLN A 305 3.48 -8.46 -10.82
CA GLN A 305 2.63 -9.51 -11.40
C GLN A 305 1.76 -9.01 -12.57
N HIS A 306 1.38 -7.74 -12.53
CA HIS A 306 0.48 -7.06 -13.46
C HIS A 306 1.07 -5.72 -13.92
N PRO A 307 2.14 -5.72 -14.76
CA PRO A 307 2.78 -4.47 -15.19
C PRO A 307 1.83 -3.47 -15.84
N ASP A 308 0.77 -3.96 -16.51
CA ASP A 308 -0.26 -3.16 -17.14
C ASP A 308 -1.26 -2.50 -16.17
N PHE A 309 -1.10 -2.69 -14.87
CA PHE A 309 -1.79 -1.91 -13.84
C PHE A 309 -1.15 -0.54 -13.60
N SER A 310 0.07 -0.31 -14.14
CA SER A 310 0.86 0.90 -13.92
C SER A 310 1.18 1.59 -15.24
N TYR A 311 0.80 2.86 -15.37
CA TYR A 311 1.14 3.70 -16.50
C TYR A 311 2.56 4.25 -16.35
N ARG A 312 3.45 3.85 -17.26
CA ARG A 312 4.86 4.31 -17.33
C ARG A 312 5.65 4.11 -16.03
N GLY A 313 5.28 3.12 -15.24
CA GLY A 313 5.93 2.83 -13.96
C GLY A 313 5.40 3.63 -12.78
N ALA A 314 4.29 4.37 -12.94
CA ALA A 314 3.67 5.11 -11.85
C ALA A 314 3.32 4.19 -10.68
N ARG A 315 3.50 4.71 -9.48
CA ARG A 315 2.99 4.18 -8.22
C ARG A 315 2.06 5.22 -7.59
N GLY A 316 1.71 5.02 -6.35
CA GLY A 316 0.91 5.99 -5.61
C GLY A 316 1.73 7.14 -5.02
N ILE A 317 1.02 8.00 -4.32
CA ILE A 317 1.57 9.12 -3.55
C ILE A 317 1.50 8.76 -2.07
N VAL A 318 2.62 8.86 -1.35
CA VAL A 318 2.68 8.66 0.09
C VAL A 318 2.71 10.02 0.78
N ALA A 319 1.64 10.32 1.53
CA ALA A 319 1.50 11.56 2.26
C ALA A 319 2.07 11.44 3.68
N LEU A 320 3.02 12.30 4.01
CA LEU A 320 3.79 12.24 5.24
C LEU A 320 3.48 13.43 6.14
N THR A 321 3.27 13.14 7.42
CA THR A 321 3.47 14.10 8.49
C THR A 321 4.93 14.03 8.97
N GLY A 322 5.34 14.92 9.87
CA GLY A 322 6.73 14.93 10.32
C GLY A 322 6.90 14.82 11.83
N TYR A 323 5.87 15.17 12.60
CA TYR A 323 5.97 15.31 14.06
C TYR A 323 6.31 14.00 14.80
N ASN A 324 6.05 12.85 14.19
CA ASN A 324 6.39 11.53 14.74
C ASN A 324 7.50 10.81 13.93
N GLY A 325 8.08 11.51 12.96
CA GLY A 325 8.98 10.93 11.96
C GLY A 325 8.26 10.48 10.71
N ILE A 326 8.94 9.75 9.82
CA ILE A 326 8.41 9.30 8.53
C ILE A 326 8.68 7.80 8.32
N LEU A 327 7.79 7.12 7.59
CA LEU A 327 7.94 5.72 7.17
C LEU A 327 8.17 4.74 8.32
N GLY A 328 7.82 5.14 9.56
CA GLY A 328 8.05 4.37 10.80
C GLY A 328 9.37 4.67 11.51
N TYR A 329 10.24 5.47 10.90
CA TYR A 329 11.48 5.95 11.51
C TYR A 329 11.23 7.22 12.32
N ARG A 330 11.87 7.33 13.48
CA ARG A 330 11.68 8.43 14.44
C ARG A 330 12.60 9.60 14.09
N THR A 331 12.34 10.25 12.93
CA THR A 331 13.23 11.23 12.28
C THR A 331 13.04 12.66 12.75
N ASP A 332 12.04 12.94 13.61
CA ASP A 332 11.80 14.29 14.13
C ASP A 332 12.87 14.69 15.16
N GLU A 333 13.31 15.94 15.10
CA GLU A 333 14.39 16.47 15.98
C GLU A 333 14.01 16.44 17.47
N SER A 334 12.72 16.37 17.83
CA SER A 334 12.28 16.32 19.22
C SER A 334 12.70 15.05 19.95
N TYR A 335 12.94 13.94 19.23
CA TYR A 335 13.47 12.72 19.83
C TYR A 335 14.91 12.89 20.37
N GLU A 336 15.71 13.76 19.75
CA GLU A 336 17.07 14.06 20.19
C GLU A 336 17.11 15.21 21.19
N THR A 337 16.39 16.31 20.92
CA THR A 337 16.40 17.53 21.75
C THR A 337 15.63 17.38 23.05
N ARG A 338 14.67 16.46 23.11
CA ARG A 338 13.85 16.09 24.28
C ARG A 338 13.30 17.31 25.01
N PRO A 339 12.51 18.18 24.36
CA PRO A 339 11.93 19.35 25.01
C PRO A 339 11.07 18.94 26.20
N ALA A 340 10.87 19.87 27.16
CA ALA A 340 10.17 19.57 28.41
C ALA A 340 8.71 19.16 28.22
N ASP A 341 8.11 19.54 27.10
CA ASP A 341 6.74 19.20 26.68
C ASP A 341 6.70 18.05 25.66
N LEU A 342 7.77 17.22 25.60
CA LEU A 342 7.81 16.07 24.72
C LEU A 342 6.63 15.12 24.98
N ASP A 343 5.99 14.67 23.91
CA ASP A 343 4.87 13.73 24.00
C ASP A 343 5.22 12.45 24.79
N ALA A 344 4.30 12.00 25.64
CA ALA A 344 4.54 10.89 26.55
C ALA A 344 4.85 9.57 25.83
N ASN A 345 4.27 9.32 24.64
CA ASN A 345 4.57 8.10 23.88
C ASN A 345 6.01 8.15 23.31
N LYS A 346 6.49 9.34 22.92
CA LYS A 346 7.90 9.52 22.51
C LYS A 346 8.86 9.30 23.68
N VAL A 347 8.52 9.81 24.88
CA VAL A 347 9.33 9.58 26.09
C VAL A 347 9.42 8.09 26.40
N GLN A 348 8.29 7.39 26.42
CA GLN A 348 8.25 5.95 26.66
C GLN A 348 9.06 5.19 25.61
N TRP A 349 8.89 5.51 24.35
CA TRP A 349 9.63 4.87 23.26
C TRP A 349 11.15 5.06 23.42
N LEU A 350 11.60 6.27 23.78
CA LEU A 350 13.01 6.57 24.01
C LEU A 350 13.60 5.83 25.24
N GLU A 351 12.79 5.55 26.26
CA GLU A 351 13.20 4.71 27.40
C GLU A 351 13.40 3.25 26.98
N GLU A 352 12.58 2.76 26.06
CA GLU A 352 12.66 1.40 25.49
C GLU A 352 13.78 1.27 24.46
N HIS A 353 14.28 2.40 23.90
CA HIS A 353 15.31 2.45 22.85
C HIS A 353 16.51 3.33 23.28
N PRO A 354 17.30 2.90 24.28
CA PRO A 354 18.41 3.70 24.80
C PRO A 354 19.52 3.98 23.77
N ASP A 355 19.62 3.13 22.75
CA ASP A 355 20.61 3.26 21.64
C ASP A 355 20.09 4.12 20.48
N PHE A 356 18.98 4.83 20.65
CA PHE A 356 18.43 5.72 19.64
C PHE A 356 19.47 6.72 19.13
N SER A 357 19.46 6.92 17.82
CA SER A 357 20.27 7.93 17.14
C SER A 357 19.46 8.55 16.00
N LEU A 358 19.21 9.83 16.09
CA LEU A 358 18.48 10.59 15.06
C LEU A 358 19.14 10.46 13.67
N GLU A 359 20.46 10.47 13.61
CA GLU A 359 21.24 10.31 12.38
C GLU A 359 21.00 8.93 11.74
N LYS A 360 21.00 7.85 12.53
CA LYS A 360 20.73 6.50 12.05
C LYS A 360 19.30 6.39 11.51
N GLU A 361 18.31 6.88 12.23
CA GLU A 361 16.90 6.90 11.83
C GLU A 361 16.72 7.66 10.51
N ARG A 362 17.28 8.87 10.40
CA ARG A 362 17.21 9.67 9.17
C ARG A 362 17.92 9.02 7.99
N THR A 363 19.07 8.40 8.22
CA THR A 363 19.82 7.68 7.18
C THR A 363 19.02 6.48 6.67
N ALA A 364 18.41 5.71 7.56
CA ALA A 364 17.60 4.55 7.20
C ALA A 364 16.32 4.97 6.47
N ALA A 365 15.59 5.95 6.99
CA ALA A 365 14.39 6.52 6.35
C ALA A 365 14.69 7.00 4.92
N LYS A 366 15.81 7.73 4.76
CA LYS A 366 16.22 8.23 3.43
C LYS A 366 16.48 7.10 2.44
N LYS A 367 17.14 6.01 2.85
CA LYS A 367 17.39 4.85 1.98
C LYS A 367 16.08 4.21 1.50
N VAL A 368 15.10 4.06 2.38
CA VAL A 368 13.78 3.54 2.01
C VAL A 368 13.07 4.50 1.07
N ALA A 369 13.07 5.80 1.38
CA ALA A 369 12.45 6.81 0.52
C ALA A 369 13.10 6.85 -0.89
N ASP A 370 14.42 6.70 -0.98
CA ASP A 370 15.12 6.65 -2.27
C ASP A 370 14.77 5.39 -3.07
N ALA A 371 14.63 4.23 -2.41
CA ALA A 371 14.17 3.00 -3.05
C ALA A 371 12.73 3.12 -3.54
N MET A 372 11.83 3.68 -2.74
CA MET A 372 10.44 3.95 -3.15
C MET A 372 10.37 4.84 -4.39
N LYS A 373 11.16 5.92 -4.44
CA LYS A 373 11.21 6.80 -5.63
C LYS A 373 11.74 6.07 -6.87
N ALA A 374 12.71 5.19 -6.71
CA ALA A 374 13.25 4.39 -7.81
C ALA A 374 12.21 3.44 -8.41
N GLU A 375 11.26 2.95 -7.60
CA GLU A 375 10.12 2.14 -8.05
C GLU A 375 8.97 2.98 -8.63
N GLY A 376 9.00 4.32 -8.51
CA GLY A 376 7.98 5.22 -9.07
C GLY A 376 7.00 5.81 -8.05
N TRP A 377 7.24 5.65 -6.74
CA TRP A 377 6.45 6.29 -5.69
C TRP A 377 6.74 7.80 -5.62
N GLU A 378 5.72 8.56 -5.32
CA GLU A 378 5.78 10.00 -5.06
C GLU A 378 5.50 10.28 -3.58
N PHE A 379 6.02 11.39 -3.09
CA PHE A 379 5.75 11.84 -1.73
C PHE A 379 4.94 13.13 -1.74
N ALA A 380 4.13 13.32 -0.70
CA ALA A 380 3.39 14.55 -0.48
C ALA A 380 3.56 15.02 0.97
N SER A 381 3.46 16.34 1.17
CA SER A 381 3.26 16.90 2.51
C SER A 381 1.82 16.65 2.96
N HIS A 382 1.68 16.07 4.16
CA HIS A 382 0.40 16.00 4.88
C HIS A 382 0.36 17.00 6.04
N THR A 383 1.11 18.10 5.90
CA THR A 383 1.57 19.05 6.92
C THR A 383 2.47 18.38 7.97
N TRP A 384 3.41 19.12 8.58
CA TRP A 384 4.31 18.51 9.56
C TRP A 384 3.55 17.99 10.78
N GLY A 385 2.60 18.76 11.28
CA GLY A 385 1.85 18.45 12.50
C GLY A 385 0.41 18.03 12.26
N HIS A 386 0.07 17.45 11.07
CA HIS A 386 -1.29 17.04 10.73
C HIS A 386 -2.32 18.16 10.98
N GLN A 387 -2.11 19.33 10.34
CA GLN A 387 -2.90 20.53 10.61
C GLN A 387 -4.14 20.66 9.71
N ASN A 388 -5.26 21.11 10.27
CA ASN A 388 -6.41 21.51 9.49
C ASN A 388 -6.16 22.88 8.84
N VAL A 389 -5.69 22.88 7.58
CA VAL A 389 -5.29 24.11 6.86
C VAL A 389 -6.43 25.10 6.67
N GLY A 390 -7.68 24.63 6.64
CA GLY A 390 -8.87 25.48 6.57
C GLY A 390 -9.08 26.32 7.85
N GLN A 391 -8.67 25.80 9.01
CA GLN A 391 -8.98 26.41 10.32
C GLN A 391 -7.78 27.13 10.96
N ILE A 392 -6.54 26.72 10.70
CA ILE A 392 -5.36 27.34 11.31
C ILE A 392 -5.07 28.73 10.73
N SER A 393 -4.36 29.59 11.49
CA SER A 393 -3.89 30.88 10.98
C SER A 393 -2.77 30.71 9.96
N LEU A 394 -2.48 31.78 9.20
CA LEU A 394 -1.34 31.80 8.26
C LEU A 394 -0.01 31.55 8.97
N GLU A 395 0.22 32.19 10.12
CA GLU A 395 1.46 32.04 10.90
C GLU A 395 1.65 30.59 11.37
N LYS A 396 0.56 29.91 11.75
CA LYS A 396 0.61 28.50 12.13
C LYS A 396 0.94 27.62 10.92
N LEU A 397 0.35 27.89 9.75
CA LEU A 397 0.67 27.20 8.49
C LEU A 397 2.13 27.41 8.11
N GLN A 398 2.64 28.64 8.23
CA GLN A 398 4.05 28.96 7.94
C GLN A 398 4.99 28.15 8.83
N SER A 399 4.79 28.21 10.15
CA SER A 399 5.61 27.47 11.10
C SER A 399 5.57 25.96 10.89
N ASP A 400 4.41 25.41 10.52
CA ASP A 400 4.24 23.98 10.23
C ASP A 400 4.97 23.57 8.94
N THR A 401 4.80 24.37 7.89
CA THR A 401 5.47 24.14 6.60
C THR A 401 6.99 24.25 6.71
N GLU A 402 7.51 25.21 7.46
CA GLU A 402 8.96 25.35 7.73
C GLU A 402 9.52 24.11 8.42
N LYS A 403 8.79 23.53 9.38
CA LYS A 403 9.19 22.29 10.03
C LYS A 403 9.20 21.10 9.05
N PHE A 404 8.20 21.01 8.17
CA PHE A 404 8.17 19.98 7.14
C PHE A 404 9.38 20.11 6.20
N LYS A 405 9.62 21.31 5.68
CA LYS A 405 10.75 21.62 4.80
C LYS A 405 12.10 21.34 5.46
N LYS A 406 12.23 21.55 6.77
CA LYS A 406 13.46 21.29 7.52
C LYS A 406 13.68 19.82 7.84
N ASN A 407 12.64 19.12 8.28
CA ASN A 407 12.77 17.78 8.88
C ASN A 407 12.39 16.63 7.95
N VAL A 408 11.52 16.86 6.95
CA VAL A 408 11.01 15.81 6.06
C VAL A 408 11.59 15.95 4.65
N ASP A 409 11.52 17.11 4.03
CA ASP A 409 12.01 17.33 2.65
C ASP A 409 13.42 16.79 2.38
N PRO A 410 14.43 16.97 3.25
CA PRO A 410 15.77 16.43 2.99
C PRO A 410 15.84 14.90 2.93
N LEU A 411 14.89 14.22 3.55
CA LEU A 411 14.84 12.76 3.58
C LEU A 411 14.18 12.16 2.34
N ILE A 412 13.20 12.89 1.77
CA ILE A 412 12.44 12.44 0.59
C ILE A 412 12.92 13.10 -0.71
N GLY A 413 13.86 14.05 -0.64
CA GLY A 413 14.33 14.82 -1.80
C GLY A 413 13.42 15.97 -2.21
N GLY A 414 12.55 16.43 -1.30
CA GLY A 414 11.55 17.47 -1.52
C GLY A 414 10.29 16.99 -2.19
N THR A 415 9.24 17.81 -2.08
CA THR A 415 7.96 17.57 -2.78
C THR A 415 7.29 18.88 -3.15
N ASP A 416 6.55 18.86 -4.25
CA ASP A 416 5.66 19.92 -4.72
C ASP A 416 4.17 19.53 -4.61
N ILE A 417 3.88 18.39 -3.96
CA ILE A 417 2.53 17.89 -3.72
C ILE A 417 2.16 18.14 -2.25
N ILE A 418 0.98 18.70 -2.00
CA ILE A 418 0.39 18.79 -0.67
C ILE A 418 -0.97 18.08 -0.66
N ILE A 419 -1.13 17.17 0.28
CA ILE A 419 -2.37 16.47 0.59
C ILE A 419 -2.86 17.00 1.92
N PHE A 420 -4.02 17.65 1.92
CA PHE A 420 -4.52 18.32 3.11
C PHE A 420 -5.07 17.34 4.14
N ALA A 421 -4.57 17.45 5.36
CA ALA A 421 -5.04 16.68 6.51
C ALA A 421 -6.53 16.97 6.82
N PHE A 422 -7.22 15.98 7.38
CA PHE A 422 -8.68 16.03 7.67
C PHE A 422 -9.54 16.22 6.41
N GLY A 423 -9.01 16.01 5.22
CA GLY A 423 -9.73 16.25 3.98
C GLY A 423 -10.12 17.69 3.73
N THR A 424 -9.56 18.64 4.50
CA THR A 424 -9.87 20.06 4.38
C THR A 424 -9.23 20.68 3.15
N ASP A 425 -9.53 21.96 2.91
CA ASP A 425 -9.04 22.68 1.75
C ASP A 425 -8.85 24.16 2.08
N LEU A 426 -8.20 24.89 1.19
CA LEU A 426 -8.02 26.36 1.30
C LEU A 426 -9.32 27.10 0.99
N THR A 427 -10.12 26.58 0.07
CA THR A 427 -11.46 27.09 -0.27
C THR A 427 -12.39 25.93 -0.58
N ASN A 428 -13.67 26.20 -0.75
CA ASN A 428 -14.61 25.22 -1.32
C ASN A 428 -14.26 24.96 -2.80
N ALA A 429 -15.25 24.87 -3.71
CA ALA A 429 -14.98 24.61 -5.14
C ALA A 429 -14.46 25.83 -5.92
N ALA A 430 -14.28 27.01 -5.29
CA ALA A 430 -13.77 28.20 -5.95
C ALA A 430 -12.26 28.07 -6.28
N ASP A 431 -11.79 28.88 -7.22
CA ASP A 431 -10.36 28.96 -7.54
C ASP A 431 -9.56 29.45 -6.32
N TYR A 432 -8.35 28.93 -6.18
CA TYR A 432 -7.47 29.31 -5.10
C TYR A 432 -7.02 30.75 -5.15
N SER A 433 -7.09 31.42 -4.00
CA SER A 433 -6.63 32.80 -3.79
C SER A 433 -6.38 33.03 -2.29
N GLY A 434 -5.79 34.16 -1.97
CA GLY A 434 -5.52 34.57 -0.59
C GLY A 434 -4.20 34.09 -0.03
N ASP A 435 -3.88 34.58 1.17
CA ASP A 435 -2.52 34.52 1.74
C ASP A 435 -1.98 33.10 1.95
N LYS A 436 -2.84 32.15 2.34
CA LYS A 436 -2.40 30.76 2.52
C LYS A 436 -1.99 30.11 1.21
N PHE A 437 -2.77 30.33 0.15
CA PHE A 437 -2.42 29.83 -1.19
C PHE A 437 -1.13 30.47 -1.70
N GLU A 438 -1.01 31.80 -1.61
CA GLU A 438 0.19 32.52 -2.04
C GLU A 438 1.44 32.04 -1.31
N TYR A 439 1.30 31.79 0.00
CA TYR A 439 2.38 31.24 0.80
C TYR A 439 2.79 29.84 0.34
N LEU A 440 1.83 28.90 0.24
CA LEU A 440 2.12 27.51 -0.18
C LEU A 440 2.70 27.46 -1.59
N LYS A 441 2.16 28.26 -2.52
CA LYS A 441 2.71 28.38 -3.87
C LYS A 441 4.14 28.92 -3.84
N GLY A 442 4.42 29.91 -3.01
CA GLY A 442 5.77 30.44 -2.77
C GLY A 442 6.73 29.42 -2.16
N GLN A 443 6.24 28.41 -1.45
CA GLN A 443 7.02 27.28 -0.93
C GLN A 443 7.25 26.16 -1.97
N GLY A 444 6.75 26.32 -3.20
CA GLY A 444 6.96 25.40 -4.31
C GLY A 444 5.88 24.34 -4.49
N TYR A 445 4.76 24.40 -3.74
CA TYR A 445 3.65 23.47 -3.95
C TYR A 445 2.89 23.81 -5.22
N ASN A 446 2.69 22.82 -6.06
CA ASN A 446 2.01 22.91 -7.35
C ASN A 446 0.75 22.05 -7.42
N TYR A 447 0.76 20.91 -6.72
CA TYR A 447 -0.32 19.94 -6.70
C TYR A 447 -0.98 19.91 -5.32
N TYR A 448 -2.29 20.11 -5.29
CA TYR A 448 -3.09 20.26 -4.08
C TYR A 448 -4.20 19.22 -4.08
N CYS A 449 -4.29 18.42 -3.01
CA CYS A 449 -5.30 17.37 -2.91
C CYS A 449 -6.09 17.51 -1.61
N ASN A 450 -7.40 17.57 -1.73
CA ASN A 450 -8.37 17.55 -0.63
C ASN A 450 -9.19 16.26 -0.66
N VAL A 451 -10.16 16.10 0.24
CA VAL A 451 -11.15 15.03 0.14
C VAL A 451 -12.43 15.58 -0.49
N ASP A 452 -12.92 14.87 -1.50
CA ASP A 452 -14.18 15.15 -2.16
C ASP A 452 -14.87 13.84 -2.55
N SER A 453 -16.15 13.71 -2.27
CA SER A 453 -16.91 12.47 -2.54
C SER A 453 -17.38 12.34 -3.99
N SER A 454 -17.16 13.36 -4.83
CA SER A 454 -17.48 13.31 -6.26
C SER A 454 -16.61 12.26 -6.94
N GLN A 455 -17.16 11.60 -7.94
CA GLN A 455 -16.40 10.65 -8.76
C GLN A 455 -15.18 11.33 -9.39
N TYR A 456 -15.35 12.56 -9.86
CA TYR A 456 -14.31 13.38 -10.45
C TYR A 456 -14.37 14.79 -9.87
N PHE A 457 -13.24 15.28 -9.42
CA PHE A 457 -13.02 16.68 -9.07
C PHE A 457 -11.59 17.05 -9.44
N VAL A 458 -11.42 17.73 -10.57
CA VAL A 458 -10.12 18.16 -11.09
C VAL A 458 -10.19 19.63 -11.51
N GLN A 459 -9.20 20.41 -11.10
CA GLN A 459 -9.00 21.78 -11.55
C GLN A 459 -7.55 21.94 -12.02
N ILE A 460 -7.36 22.20 -13.31
CA ILE A 460 -6.07 22.57 -13.89
C ILE A 460 -6.13 24.08 -14.18
N ARG A 461 -5.26 24.84 -13.53
CA ARG A 461 -5.14 26.30 -13.66
C ARG A 461 -3.70 26.68 -13.89
N ASP A 462 -3.44 27.83 -14.44
CA ASP A 462 -2.08 28.29 -14.75
C ASP A 462 -1.11 28.20 -13.56
N ARG A 463 -1.62 28.30 -12.33
CA ARG A 463 -0.80 28.38 -11.11
C ARG A 463 -0.83 27.14 -10.25
N TYR A 464 -1.80 26.25 -10.43
CA TYR A 464 -1.97 25.06 -9.60
C TYR A 464 -2.74 23.96 -10.32
N PHE A 465 -2.44 22.73 -9.92
CA PHE A 465 -3.28 21.57 -10.11
C PHE A 465 -3.99 21.25 -8.79
N ARG A 466 -5.29 20.98 -8.82
CA ARG A 466 -6.08 20.56 -7.65
C ARG A 466 -6.94 19.36 -7.98
N GLN A 467 -6.93 18.37 -7.09
CA GLN A 467 -7.74 17.16 -7.25
C GLN A 467 -8.38 16.73 -5.92
N GLY A 468 -9.70 16.50 -5.96
CA GLY A 468 -10.44 15.86 -4.87
C GLY A 468 -10.20 14.37 -4.84
N ARG A 469 -10.10 13.79 -3.64
CA ARG A 469 -9.82 12.38 -3.41
C ARG A 469 -11.00 11.69 -2.75
N ARG A 470 -11.24 10.43 -3.14
CA ARG A 470 -12.30 9.57 -2.59
C ARG A 470 -11.67 8.58 -1.62
N ASN A 471 -12.15 8.56 -0.37
CA ASN A 471 -11.68 7.62 0.63
C ASN A 471 -12.24 6.22 0.39
N LEU A 472 -11.37 5.21 0.49
CA LEU A 472 -11.70 3.80 0.45
C LEU A 472 -11.48 3.23 1.86
N ASP A 473 -12.50 3.31 2.71
CA ASP A 473 -12.43 2.95 4.13
C ASP A 473 -13.73 2.27 4.61
N GLY A 474 -13.70 1.79 5.84
CA GLY A 474 -14.84 1.09 6.43
C GLY A 474 -16.11 1.94 6.49
N TYR A 475 -15.98 3.24 6.80
CA TYR A 475 -17.14 4.15 6.84
C TYR A 475 -17.77 4.32 5.46
N ARG A 476 -16.96 4.57 4.44
CA ARG A 476 -17.44 4.79 3.08
C ARG A 476 -18.07 3.53 2.50
N MET A 477 -17.43 2.38 2.67
CA MET A 477 -17.98 1.09 2.22
C MET A 477 -19.31 0.73 2.90
N TYR A 478 -19.47 1.10 4.17
CA TYR A 478 -20.67 0.75 4.94
C TYR A 478 -21.83 1.71 4.70
N TYR A 479 -21.60 3.04 4.70
CA TYR A 479 -22.66 4.05 4.66
C TYR A 479 -22.94 4.63 3.29
N ASN A 480 -21.95 4.60 2.37
CA ASN A 480 -22.07 5.22 1.05
C ASN A 480 -21.51 4.31 -0.06
N PRO A 481 -21.92 3.02 -0.11
CA PRO A 481 -21.40 2.07 -1.10
C PRO A 481 -21.69 2.51 -2.54
N GLU A 482 -22.77 3.25 -2.77
CA GLU A 482 -23.16 3.80 -4.07
C GLU A 482 -22.11 4.75 -4.67
N LEU A 483 -21.31 5.39 -3.83
CA LEU A 483 -20.22 6.26 -4.29
C LEU A 483 -18.98 5.49 -4.77
N LEU A 484 -18.98 4.16 -4.67
CA LEU A 484 -17.85 3.30 -4.99
C LEU A 484 -18.15 2.29 -6.11
N GLU A 485 -19.38 2.25 -6.64
CA GLU A 485 -19.86 1.23 -7.60
C GLU A 485 -19.08 1.22 -8.91
N ASP A 486 -18.54 2.36 -9.33
CA ASP A 486 -17.64 2.45 -10.47
C ASP A 486 -16.34 1.68 -10.24
N LEU A 487 -15.82 1.68 -9.01
CA LEU A 487 -14.57 1.02 -8.61
C LEU A 487 -14.79 -0.46 -8.29
N PHE A 488 -15.71 -0.75 -7.37
CA PHE A 488 -16.00 -2.10 -6.87
C PHE A 488 -17.38 -2.19 -6.21
N ASN A 489 -17.84 -3.42 -5.96
CA ASN A 489 -19.00 -3.67 -5.13
C ASN A 489 -18.59 -3.76 -3.66
N ALA A 490 -18.96 -2.77 -2.85
CA ALA A 490 -18.58 -2.70 -1.44
C ALA A 490 -18.99 -3.94 -0.63
N LYS A 491 -20.14 -4.58 -0.95
CA LYS A 491 -20.59 -5.79 -0.24
C LYS A 491 -19.72 -7.01 -0.47
N GLU A 492 -19.02 -7.09 -1.61
CA GLU A 492 -18.16 -8.22 -1.96
C GLU A 492 -16.77 -8.10 -1.36
N VAL A 493 -16.31 -6.87 -1.13
CA VAL A 493 -14.98 -6.59 -0.59
C VAL A 493 -14.95 -6.40 0.91
N PHE A 494 -16.06 -5.95 1.52
CA PHE A 494 -16.17 -5.64 2.95
C PHE A 494 -15.78 -6.85 3.80
N ASP A 495 -14.84 -6.63 4.72
CA ASP A 495 -14.30 -7.71 5.55
C ASP A 495 -15.29 -8.12 6.65
N SER A 496 -15.61 -9.40 6.70
CA SER A 496 -16.49 -9.96 7.72
C SER A 496 -15.93 -9.90 9.16
N ALA A 497 -14.63 -9.63 9.32
CA ALA A 497 -14.00 -9.40 10.60
C ALA A 497 -14.33 -8.01 11.20
N ARG A 498 -14.83 -7.07 10.37
CA ARG A 498 -15.23 -5.74 10.86
C ARG A 498 -16.42 -5.81 11.80
N PRO A 499 -16.37 -5.13 12.96
CA PRO A 499 -17.54 -4.91 13.78
C PRO A 499 -18.60 -4.09 13.03
N THR A 500 -19.84 -4.56 13.07
CA THR A 500 -20.99 -3.85 12.49
C THR A 500 -22.06 -3.60 13.54
N PRO A 501 -22.76 -2.44 13.49
CA PRO A 501 -22.58 -1.35 12.50
C PRO A 501 -21.23 -0.64 12.65
N VAL A 502 -20.67 -0.15 11.55
CA VAL A 502 -19.53 0.77 11.61
C VAL A 502 -19.98 2.01 12.39
N PRO A 503 -19.21 2.51 13.37
CA PRO A 503 -19.61 3.69 14.11
C PRO A 503 -19.82 4.91 13.21
N PRO A 504 -20.85 5.74 13.41
CA PRO A 504 -21.03 6.97 12.63
C PRO A 504 -19.90 7.96 12.95
N MET A 505 -19.45 8.70 11.95
CA MET A 505 -18.58 9.86 12.18
C MET A 505 -19.35 10.94 12.93
N GLY A 506 -18.75 11.53 13.98
CA GLY A 506 -19.36 12.55 14.84
C GLY A 506 -19.43 13.92 14.18
#